data_89bab18a4ccf79befe165c4cb8fdb87b
#
_entry.id   89bab18a4ccf79befe165c4cb8fdb87b
#
_cell.length_a   1.000
_cell.length_b   1.000
_cell.length_c   1.000
_cell.angle_alpha   90.00
_cell.angle_beta   90.00
_cell.angle_gamma   90.00
#
_symmetry.space_group_name_H-M   'P 1'
#
loop_
_entity.id
_entity.type
_entity.pdbx_description
1 polymer ?
#
loop_
_entity_poly.entity_id
_entity_poly.type
_entity_poly.pdbx_seq_one_letter_code
_entity_poly.pdbx_strand_id
1 'polypeptide(L)'
;YTRKIVWMPVAVLAIGAFAAWVVFGILTSQYKDRAEEFDLKQVTEMEAASVLYDREGREFGKIFIQNRQPVNYERLPQALVDAVISAEDNRFYSHTGVDYMGIFRAAITNYLQGRIAQGASTVTQQLARNSFELRERTYERKLIELYLAWRIERNFSKREIMGAYLNRVYFGSGFYGAEAAAQGYFGKNAIDLTIGQCATLAGLLKSPNALSPFNNPEGSKSSRDIVLQKMRELGFISRKEFAEETESSLGVVKRTNPFKTGYAQELIRQQVIKALGFERAMNGGYRIDTTLDIDLQRAAEKATQDTLLEVESRSGYNHPTFAEYRATTAKLEEDINRGKMSVKMPEPKYLQSATIAADNATGGILALVGGRDFRHSEYNRAVQGTRAAGTAFTPFVYTAAYAAGVFPGELRS
;
A
#
# COMPACT_ATOMS: atom_id res chain seq x y z
N TYR A 1 -67.44 5.02 6.44
CA TYR A 1 -66.82 6.27 6.93
C TYR A 1 -65.47 6.00 7.57
N THR A 2 -65.24 4.91 8.26
CA THR A 2 -63.96 4.58 8.98
C THR A 2 -62.76 4.33 8.05
N ARG A 3 -62.93 3.80 6.84
CA ARG A 3 -61.83 3.59 5.87
C ARG A 3 -61.24 4.91 5.34
N LYS A 4 -62.04 5.98 5.16
CA LYS A 4 -61.54 7.27 4.68
C LYS A 4 -60.65 8.01 5.70
N ILE A 5 -60.89 7.83 7.00
CA ILE A 5 -60.16 8.49 8.08
C ILE A 5 -58.72 7.95 8.21
N VAL A 6 -58.49 6.68 7.87
CA VAL A 6 -57.16 6.08 7.93
C VAL A 6 -56.29 6.47 6.72
N TRP A 7 -56.92 6.67 5.54
CA TRP A 7 -56.15 6.98 4.31
C TRP A 7 -55.73 8.45 4.19
N MET A 8 -56.42 9.39 4.84
CA MET A 8 -56.06 10.81 4.82
C MET A 8 -54.67 11.08 5.42
N PRO A 9 -54.34 10.63 6.63
CA PRO A 9 -52.99 10.85 7.18
C PRO A 9 -51.89 10.12 6.38
N VAL A 10 -52.19 8.95 5.81
CA VAL A 10 -51.25 8.23 4.93
C VAL A 10 -50.98 9.02 3.65
N ALA A 11 -52.04 9.58 3.04
CA ALA A 11 -51.89 10.42 1.84
C ALA A 11 -51.09 11.71 2.13
N VAL A 12 -51.37 12.37 3.27
CA VAL A 12 -50.63 13.57 3.69
C VAL A 12 -49.16 13.26 3.93
N LEU A 13 -48.84 12.13 4.60
CA LEU A 13 -47.46 11.69 4.78
C LEU A 13 -46.74 11.35 3.45
N ALA A 14 -47.47 10.71 2.52
CA ALA A 14 -46.92 10.39 1.20
C ALA A 14 -46.65 11.66 0.37
N ILE A 15 -47.55 12.64 0.39
CA ILE A 15 -47.37 13.95 -0.28
C ILE A 15 -46.19 14.71 0.37
N GLY A 16 -46.12 14.72 1.70
CA GLY A 16 -44.99 15.34 2.42
C GLY A 16 -43.66 14.69 2.10
N ALA A 17 -43.60 13.37 2.04
CA ALA A 17 -42.41 12.62 1.66
C ALA A 17 -41.99 12.88 0.19
N PHE A 18 -42.97 12.95 -0.72
CA PHE A 18 -42.74 13.30 -2.14
C PHE A 18 -42.22 14.73 -2.29
N ALA A 19 -42.84 15.70 -1.62
CA ALA A 19 -42.36 17.08 -1.63
C ALA A 19 -40.96 17.20 -1.06
N ALA A 20 -40.66 16.54 0.06
CA ALA A 20 -39.32 16.49 0.63
C ALA A 20 -38.31 15.85 -0.33
N TRP A 21 -38.67 14.79 -1.05
CA TRP A 21 -37.85 14.15 -2.06
C TRP A 21 -37.57 15.08 -3.25
N VAL A 22 -38.57 15.81 -3.76
CA VAL A 22 -38.37 16.80 -4.83
C VAL A 22 -37.45 17.94 -4.39
N VAL A 23 -37.72 18.50 -3.20
CA VAL A 23 -36.88 19.57 -2.63
C VAL A 23 -35.43 19.08 -2.45
N PHE A 24 -35.24 17.88 -1.92
CA PHE A 24 -33.95 17.26 -1.79
C PHE A 24 -33.24 17.10 -3.16
N GLY A 25 -33.98 16.64 -4.19
CA GLY A 25 -33.46 16.51 -5.56
C GLY A 25 -33.00 17.85 -6.14
N ILE A 26 -33.79 18.92 -5.95
CA ILE A 26 -33.41 20.26 -6.41
C ILE A 26 -32.20 20.79 -5.67
N LEU A 27 -32.15 20.69 -4.34
CA LEU A 27 -31.04 21.17 -3.52
C LEU A 27 -29.72 20.41 -3.77
N THR A 28 -29.84 19.17 -4.22
CA THR A 28 -28.65 18.32 -4.46
C THR A 28 -28.26 18.17 -5.93
N SER A 29 -29.01 18.82 -6.87
CA SER A 29 -28.76 18.71 -8.31
C SER A 29 -27.34 19.10 -8.71
N GLN A 30 -26.79 20.16 -8.12
CA GLN A 30 -25.40 20.59 -8.35
C GLN A 30 -24.36 19.51 -8.02
N TYR A 31 -24.62 18.66 -7.03
CA TYR A 31 -23.71 17.56 -6.68
C TYR A 31 -23.85 16.37 -7.64
N LYS A 32 -25.02 16.21 -8.26
CA LYS A 32 -25.21 15.27 -9.36
C LYS A 32 -24.37 15.68 -10.56
N ASP A 33 -24.44 16.94 -10.96
CA ASP A 33 -23.68 17.47 -12.10
C ASP A 33 -22.16 17.31 -11.85
N ARG A 34 -21.68 17.69 -10.66
CA ARG A 34 -20.29 17.43 -10.25
C ARG A 34 -19.92 15.95 -10.26
N ALA A 35 -20.84 15.05 -9.87
CA ALA A 35 -20.59 13.62 -9.92
C ALA A 35 -20.53 13.10 -11.38
N GLU A 36 -21.16 13.77 -12.34
CA GLU A 36 -21.11 13.44 -13.77
C GLU A 36 -19.79 13.81 -14.43
N GLU A 37 -19.04 14.76 -13.89
CA GLU A 37 -17.73 15.15 -14.38
C GLU A 37 -16.62 14.08 -14.17
N PHE A 38 -16.83 13.16 -13.23
CA PHE A 38 -15.86 12.10 -12.97
C PHE A 38 -15.89 11.02 -14.05
N ASP A 39 -14.71 10.66 -14.59
CA ASP A 39 -14.56 9.57 -15.54
C ASP A 39 -14.66 8.20 -14.84
N LEU A 40 -15.71 7.45 -15.14
CA LEU A 40 -15.94 6.13 -14.54
C LEU A 40 -14.89 5.09 -14.95
N LYS A 41 -14.07 5.33 -15.96
CA LYS A 41 -12.92 4.45 -16.28
C LYS A 41 -11.97 4.32 -15.10
N GLN A 42 -11.83 5.35 -14.29
CA GLN A 42 -11.02 5.33 -13.08
C GLN A 42 -11.47 4.27 -12.06
N VAL A 43 -12.67 3.72 -12.17
CA VAL A 43 -13.15 2.62 -11.31
C VAL A 43 -12.45 1.30 -11.65
N THR A 44 -12.22 1.03 -12.93
CA THR A 44 -11.62 -0.21 -13.43
C THR A 44 -10.15 -0.06 -13.82
N GLU A 45 -9.75 1.12 -14.26
CA GLU A 45 -8.34 1.41 -14.54
C GLU A 45 -7.60 1.60 -13.21
N MET A 46 -6.66 0.69 -12.95
CA MET A 46 -5.88 0.73 -11.72
C MET A 46 -4.43 1.06 -12.04
N GLU A 47 -3.91 1.98 -11.26
CA GLU A 47 -2.49 2.23 -11.20
C GLU A 47 -1.77 0.96 -10.72
N ALA A 48 -0.87 0.45 -11.53
CA ALA A 48 -0.06 -0.70 -11.18
C ALA A 48 1.35 -0.25 -10.76
N ALA A 49 1.94 -0.97 -9.79
CA ALA A 49 3.33 -0.77 -9.44
C ALA A 49 4.24 -1.12 -10.64
N SER A 50 5.24 -0.28 -10.92
CA SER A 50 6.30 -0.65 -11.86
C SER A 50 7.24 -1.66 -11.22
N VAL A 51 7.57 -2.73 -11.93
CA VAL A 51 8.35 -3.86 -11.41
C VAL A 51 9.78 -3.80 -11.93
N LEU A 52 10.76 -3.95 -11.01
CA LEU A 52 12.18 -3.95 -11.32
C LEU A 52 12.69 -5.37 -11.54
N TYR A 53 13.36 -5.58 -12.65
CA TYR A 53 13.99 -6.85 -13.00
C TYR A 53 15.50 -6.69 -13.11
N ASP A 54 16.23 -7.69 -12.63
CA ASP A 54 17.67 -7.76 -12.78
C ASP A 54 18.08 -8.16 -14.21
N ARG A 55 19.38 -8.24 -14.45
CA ARG A 55 19.94 -8.61 -15.77
C ARG A 55 19.51 -10.00 -16.27
N GLU A 56 19.06 -10.87 -15.37
CA GLU A 56 18.57 -12.22 -15.69
C GLU A 56 17.03 -12.28 -15.77
N GLY A 57 16.34 -11.17 -15.61
CA GLY A 57 14.88 -11.08 -15.63
C GLY A 57 14.22 -11.53 -14.33
N ARG A 58 14.94 -11.61 -13.21
CA ARG A 58 14.38 -11.93 -11.89
C ARG A 58 13.86 -10.67 -11.23
N GLU A 59 12.63 -10.72 -10.69
CA GLU A 59 12.04 -9.62 -9.93
C GLU A 59 12.83 -9.38 -8.65
N PHE A 60 13.23 -8.11 -8.39
CA PHE A 60 13.95 -7.73 -7.17
C PHE A 60 13.41 -6.47 -6.49
N GLY A 61 12.46 -5.77 -7.09
CA GLY A 61 11.88 -4.57 -6.50
C GLY A 61 10.68 -4.04 -7.24
N LYS A 62 10.03 -3.04 -6.63
CA LYS A 62 8.90 -2.32 -7.21
C LYS A 62 9.02 -0.82 -6.96
N ILE A 63 8.54 -0.03 -7.91
CA ILE A 63 8.39 1.43 -7.78
C ILE A 63 6.89 1.73 -7.79
N PHE A 64 6.39 2.37 -6.73
CA PHE A 64 4.97 2.69 -6.57
C PHE A 64 4.77 3.82 -5.54
N ILE A 65 3.65 4.55 -5.67
CA ILE A 65 3.11 5.38 -4.57
C ILE A 65 2.32 4.49 -3.62
N GLN A 66 1.53 3.55 -4.17
CA GLN A 66 0.71 2.59 -3.44
C GLN A 66 1.04 1.18 -3.93
N ASN A 67 1.42 0.29 -3.02
CA ASN A 67 1.71 -1.11 -3.39
C ASN A 67 0.41 -1.81 -3.78
N ARG A 68 0.07 -1.78 -5.06
CA ARG A 68 -1.10 -2.43 -5.66
C ARG A 68 -0.66 -3.53 -6.59
N GLN A 69 -1.33 -4.67 -6.49
CA GLN A 69 -1.19 -5.80 -7.41
C GLN A 69 -2.60 -6.20 -7.86
N PRO A 70 -3.14 -5.56 -8.91
CA PRO A 70 -4.48 -5.87 -9.39
C PRO A 70 -4.55 -7.33 -9.85
N VAL A 71 -5.60 -8.02 -9.46
CA VAL A 71 -5.92 -9.37 -9.91
C VAL A 71 -7.33 -9.42 -10.45
N ASN A 72 -7.57 -10.30 -11.41
CA ASN A 72 -8.91 -10.54 -11.91
C ASN A 72 -9.81 -11.10 -10.81
N TYR A 73 -11.10 -10.81 -10.85
CA TYR A 73 -12.07 -11.25 -9.85
C TYR A 73 -12.04 -12.76 -9.65
N GLU A 74 -11.82 -13.54 -10.71
CA GLU A 74 -11.74 -15.00 -10.69
C GLU A 74 -10.55 -15.55 -9.87
N ARG A 75 -9.57 -14.73 -9.61
CA ARG A 75 -8.41 -15.04 -8.75
C ARG A 75 -8.59 -14.58 -7.30
N LEU A 76 -9.75 -14.07 -6.95
CA LEU A 76 -10.11 -13.74 -5.58
C LEU A 76 -10.91 -14.92 -4.99
N PRO A 77 -10.58 -15.41 -3.79
CA PRO A 77 -11.35 -16.50 -3.17
C PRO A 77 -12.74 -16.03 -2.79
N GLN A 78 -13.75 -16.87 -3.01
CA GLN A 78 -15.14 -16.54 -2.63
C GLN A 78 -15.24 -16.22 -1.13
N ALA A 79 -14.48 -16.92 -0.28
CA ALA A 79 -14.44 -16.64 1.16
C ALA A 79 -14.03 -15.20 1.49
N LEU A 80 -13.19 -14.55 0.67
CA LEU A 80 -12.82 -13.14 0.89
C LEU A 80 -13.98 -12.22 0.54
N VAL A 81 -14.68 -12.50 -0.56
CA VAL A 81 -15.89 -11.75 -0.96
C VAL A 81 -16.95 -11.85 0.14
N ASP A 82 -17.22 -13.05 0.63
CA ASP A 82 -18.20 -13.33 1.67
C ASP A 82 -17.82 -12.66 3.01
N ALA A 83 -16.53 -12.67 3.37
CA ALA A 83 -16.00 -12.00 4.55
C ALA A 83 -16.20 -10.47 4.47
N VAL A 84 -15.91 -9.86 3.30
CA VAL A 84 -16.10 -8.41 3.10
C VAL A 84 -17.57 -8.04 3.11
N ILE A 85 -18.44 -8.83 2.47
CA ILE A 85 -19.90 -8.64 2.52
C ILE A 85 -20.37 -8.71 3.98
N SER A 86 -19.91 -9.70 4.74
CA SER A 86 -20.29 -9.87 6.15
C SER A 86 -19.82 -8.71 7.04
N ALA A 87 -18.62 -8.18 6.75
CA ALA A 87 -18.03 -7.12 7.54
C ALA A 87 -18.62 -5.74 7.24
N GLU A 88 -18.74 -5.39 5.95
CA GLU A 88 -18.95 -4.03 5.47
C GLU A 88 -20.35 -3.79 4.91
N ASP A 89 -20.96 -4.77 4.22
CA ASP A 89 -22.17 -4.56 3.44
C ASP A 89 -22.97 -5.86 3.25
N ASN A 90 -23.64 -6.32 4.28
CA ASN A 90 -24.35 -7.60 4.29
C ASN A 90 -25.53 -7.69 3.30
N ARG A 91 -25.92 -6.58 2.70
CA ARG A 91 -26.98 -6.50 1.69
C ARG A 91 -26.46 -6.09 0.32
N PHE A 92 -25.16 -6.21 0.08
CA PHE A 92 -24.49 -5.77 -1.16
C PHE A 92 -25.23 -6.17 -2.44
N TYR A 93 -25.73 -7.40 -2.52
CA TYR A 93 -26.47 -7.89 -3.69
C TYR A 93 -27.93 -7.41 -3.76
N SER A 94 -28.45 -6.76 -2.70
CA SER A 94 -29.87 -6.41 -2.58
C SER A 94 -30.17 -4.92 -2.82
N HIS A 95 -29.14 -4.10 -2.98
CA HIS A 95 -29.30 -2.66 -3.23
C HIS A 95 -28.54 -2.22 -4.49
N THR A 96 -28.84 -1.01 -4.95
CA THR A 96 -28.25 -0.39 -6.15
C THR A 96 -27.37 0.82 -5.77
N GLY A 97 -26.32 0.56 -4.99
CA GLY A 97 -25.31 1.54 -4.57
C GLY A 97 -25.55 2.15 -3.18
N VAL A 98 -26.78 2.27 -2.75
CA VAL A 98 -27.16 2.82 -1.44
C VAL A 98 -28.11 1.85 -0.72
N ASP A 99 -27.76 1.43 0.49
CA ASP A 99 -28.63 0.60 1.34
C ASP A 99 -29.48 1.48 2.27
N TYR A 100 -30.66 1.91 1.79
CA TYR A 100 -31.58 2.74 2.57
C TYR A 100 -32.08 2.05 3.85
N MET A 101 -32.29 0.72 3.80
CA MET A 101 -32.72 -0.04 4.97
C MET A 101 -31.58 -0.15 6.00
N GLY A 102 -30.34 -0.28 5.51
CA GLY A 102 -29.13 -0.24 6.35
C GLY A 102 -28.94 1.12 7.03
N ILE A 103 -29.16 2.22 6.30
CA ILE A 103 -29.13 3.59 6.85
C ILE A 103 -30.17 3.75 7.96
N PHE A 104 -31.41 3.32 7.72
CA PHE A 104 -32.51 3.41 8.69
C PHE A 104 -32.21 2.58 9.95
N ARG A 105 -31.75 1.34 9.78
CA ARG A 105 -31.35 0.46 10.88
C ARG A 105 -30.19 1.08 11.69
N ALA A 106 -29.14 1.57 11.01
CA ALA A 106 -28.01 2.22 11.66
C ALA A 106 -28.43 3.47 12.44
N ALA A 107 -29.35 4.28 11.90
CA ALA A 107 -29.87 5.47 12.57
C ALA A 107 -30.58 5.11 13.88
N ILE A 108 -31.45 4.10 13.87
CA ILE A 108 -32.14 3.61 15.08
C ILE A 108 -31.13 3.07 16.08
N THR A 109 -30.19 2.23 15.65
CA THR A 109 -29.18 1.62 16.55
C THR A 109 -28.32 2.69 17.20
N ASN A 110 -27.85 3.67 16.43
CA ASN A 110 -27.01 4.76 16.91
C ASN A 110 -27.77 5.67 17.89
N TYR A 111 -29.05 5.94 17.60
CA TYR A 111 -29.94 6.70 18.50
C TYR A 111 -30.14 5.99 19.84
N LEU A 112 -30.46 4.69 19.81
CA LEU A 112 -30.70 3.90 21.03
C LEU A 112 -29.43 3.73 21.86
N GLN A 113 -28.25 3.69 21.24
CA GLN A 113 -26.98 3.53 21.94
C GLN A 113 -26.32 4.85 22.34
N GLY A 114 -26.87 6.00 21.93
CA GLY A 114 -26.31 7.33 22.19
C GLY A 114 -24.91 7.56 21.62
N ARG A 115 -24.45 6.71 20.68
CA ARG A 115 -23.14 6.78 20.03
C ARG A 115 -23.20 6.22 18.59
N ILE A 116 -22.22 6.59 17.78
CA ILE A 116 -22.07 6.01 16.43
C ILE A 116 -21.53 4.58 16.57
N ALA A 117 -22.42 3.61 16.67
CA ALA A 117 -22.09 2.20 16.86
C ALA A 117 -22.03 1.43 15.52
N GLN A 118 -22.81 1.87 14.52
CA GLN A 118 -22.91 1.21 13.22
C GLN A 118 -22.74 2.21 12.09
N GLY A 119 -21.86 1.91 11.13
CA GLY A 119 -21.74 2.59 9.85
C GLY A 119 -22.79 2.10 8.85
N ALA A 120 -23.15 2.94 7.88
CA ALA A 120 -24.15 2.64 6.86
C ALA A 120 -23.64 2.90 5.43
N SER A 121 -22.34 3.00 5.23
CA SER A 121 -21.74 3.17 3.90
C SER A 121 -21.61 1.81 3.22
N THR A 122 -22.06 1.71 1.96
CA THR A 122 -21.95 0.50 1.15
C THR A 122 -20.54 0.32 0.57
N VAL A 123 -20.23 -0.89 0.12
CA VAL A 123 -19.01 -1.20 -0.65
C VAL A 123 -18.89 -0.28 -1.88
N THR A 124 -19.99 -0.04 -2.60
CA THR A 124 -20.00 0.84 -3.78
C THR A 124 -19.69 2.29 -3.44
N GLN A 125 -20.20 2.82 -2.31
CA GLN A 125 -19.84 4.17 -1.83
C GLN A 125 -18.37 4.25 -1.41
N GLN A 126 -17.84 3.20 -0.78
CA GLN A 126 -16.42 3.14 -0.42
C GLN A 126 -15.54 3.05 -1.68
N LEU A 127 -15.98 2.29 -2.69
CA LEU A 127 -15.29 2.24 -3.99
C LEU A 127 -15.26 3.61 -4.66
N ALA A 128 -16.40 4.32 -4.72
CA ALA A 128 -16.47 5.68 -5.25
C ALA A 128 -15.47 6.60 -4.54
N ARG A 129 -15.46 6.61 -3.21
CA ARG A 129 -14.53 7.42 -2.41
C ARG A 129 -13.07 7.11 -2.73
N ASN A 130 -12.71 5.84 -2.86
CA ASN A 130 -11.34 5.40 -3.09
C ASN A 130 -10.89 5.59 -4.54
N SER A 131 -11.81 5.53 -5.52
CA SER A 131 -11.49 5.68 -6.95
C SER A 131 -11.27 7.15 -7.33
N PHE A 132 -12.02 8.05 -6.71
CA PHE A 132 -11.98 9.48 -7.04
C PHE A 132 -11.32 10.33 -5.95
N GLU A 133 -10.55 9.70 -5.05
CA GLU A 133 -9.77 10.34 -3.98
C GLU A 133 -10.51 11.40 -3.17
N LEU A 134 -11.79 11.14 -2.87
CA LEU A 134 -12.63 12.06 -2.11
C LEU A 134 -12.22 12.11 -0.63
N ARG A 135 -11.17 12.89 -0.31
CA ARG A 135 -10.48 12.88 1.00
C ARG A 135 -11.15 13.76 2.05
N GLU A 136 -11.85 14.81 1.65
CA GLU A 136 -12.49 15.75 2.58
C GLU A 136 -13.63 15.10 3.37
N ARG A 137 -13.81 15.49 4.64
CA ARG A 137 -14.89 14.97 5.50
C ARG A 137 -16.04 15.98 5.56
N THR A 138 -16.72 16.17 4.42
CA THR A 138 -17.84 17.12 4.29
C THR A 138 -19.15 16.41 3.93
N TYR A 139 -20.27 17.08 4.17
CA TYR A 139 -21.59 16.61 3.70
C TYR A 139 -21.64 16.57 2.17
N GLU A 140 -21.04 17.55 1.51
CA GLU A 140 -20.93 17.63 0.05
C GLU A 140 -20.27 16.41 -0.55
N ARG A 141 -19.13 16.02 -0.02
CA ARG A 141 -18.48 14.77 -0.40
C ARG A 141 -19.42 13.56 -0.28
N LYS A 142 -20.20 13.49 0.80
CA LYS A 142 -21.12 12.36 1.00
C LYS A 142 -22.24 12.32 -0.03
N LEU A 143 -22.72 13.47 -0.50
CA LEU A 143 -23.67 13.55 -1.60
C LEU A 143 -23.04 13.13 -2.93
N ILE A 144 -21.82 13.59 -3.22
CA ILE A 144 -21.08 13.17 -4.42
C ILE A 144 -20.83 11.65 -4.40
N GLU A 145 -20.39 11.07 -3.27
CA GLU A 145 -20.25 9.60 -3.10
C GLU A 145 -21.55 8.86 -3.42
N LEU A 146 -22.70 9.38 -3.00
CA LEU A 146 -24.00 8.77 -3.23
C LEU A 146 -24.35 8.76 -4.73
N TYR A 147 -24.19 9.90 -5.42
CA TYR A 147 -24.45 9.99 -6.85
C TYR A 147 -23.46 9.14 -7.67
N LEU A 148 -22.19 9.12 -7.29
CA LEU A 148 -21.20 8.25 -7.90
C LEU A 148 -21.51 6.77 -7.69
N ALA A 149 -21.96 6.37 -6.50
CA ALA A 149 -22.37 4.99 -6.24
C ALA A 149 -23.54 4.56 -7.15
N TRP A 150 -24.53 5.42 -7.38
CA TRP A 150 -25.61 5.14 -8.35
C TRP A 150 -25.09 5.04 -9.79
N ARG A 151 -24.16 5.91 -10.19
CA ARG A 151 -23.54 5.83 -11.53
C ARG A 151 -22.73 4.55 -11.70
N ILE A 152 -21.95 4.16 -10.70
CA ILE A 152 -21.16 2.92 -10.71
C ILE A 152 -22.09 1.71 -10.86
N GLU A 153 -23.14 1.59 -10.06
CA GLU A 153 -24.09 0.46 -10.11
C GLU A 153 -24.88 0.37 -11.43
N ARG A 154 -25.02 1.46 -12.16
CA ARG A 154 -25.66 1.46 -13.49
C ARG A 154 -24.72 0.99 -14.59
N ASN A 155 -23.42 1.12 -14.41
CA ASN A 155 -22.42 0.87 -15.46
C ASN A 155 -21.61 -0.41 -15.21
N PHE A 156 -21.56 -0.91 -13.98
CA PHE A 156 -20.77 -2.07 -13.59
C PHE A 156 -21.62 -3.10 -12.86
N SER A 157 -21.35 -4.38 -13.12
CA SER A 157 -21.95 -5.49 -12.39
C SER A 157 -21.43 -5.57 -10.94
N LYS A 158 -22.15 -6.24 -10.07
CA LYS A 158 -21.74 -6.48 -8.68
C LYS A 158 -20.37 -7.15 -8.57
N ARG A 159 -20.03 -8.05 -9.51
CA ARG A 159 -18.71 -8.70 -9.58
C ARG A 159 -17.60 -7.71 -9.91
N GLU A 160 -17.82 -6.86 -10.91
CA GLU A 160 -16.86 -5.82 -11.28
C GLU A 160 -16.66 -4.81 -10.15
N ILE A 161 -17.75 -4.39 -9.48
CA ILE A 161 -17.68 -3.50 -8.31
C ILE A 161 -16.86 -4.12 -7.17
N MET A 162 -17.13 -5.39 -6.82
CA MET A 162 -16.41 -6.08 -5.76
C MET A 162 -14.94 -6.31 -6.14
N GLY A 163 -14.67 -6.70 -7.38
CA GLY A 163 -13.30 -6.85 -7.89
C GLY A 163 -12.52 -5.54 -7.84
N ALA A 164 -13.11 -4.45 -8.32
CA ALA A 164 -12.52 -3.11 -8.27
C ALA A 164 -12.28 -2.65 -6.82
N TYR A 165 -13.23 -2.91 -5.91
CA TYR A 165 -13.10 -2.59 -4.49
C TYR A 165 -11.95 -3.35 -3.83
N LEU A 166 -11.91 -4.67 -3.97
CA LEU A 166 -10.89 -5.53 -3.37
C LEU A 166 -9.48 -5.28 -3.92
N ASN A 167 -9.36 -4.78 -5.13
CA ASN A 167 -8.07 -4.38 -5.70
C ASN A 167 -7.60 -2.99 -5.24
N ARG A 168 -8.50 -2.17 -4.66
CA ARG A 168 -8.22 -0.76 -4.38
C ARG A 168 -8.16 -0.43 -2.89
N VAL A 169 -8.90 -1.17 -2.07
CA VAL A 169 -9.05 -0.86 -0.65
C VAL A 169 -7.74 -1.03 0.12
N TYR A 170 -7.53 -0.16 1.11
CA TYR A 170 -6.34 -0.18 1.97
C TYR A 170 -6.52 -1.17 3.13
N PHE A 171 -5.59 -2.11 3.24
CA PHE A 171 -5.57 -3.15 4.29
C PHE A 171 -4.58 -2.86 5.43
N GLY A 172 -3.97 -1.68 5.48
CA GLY A 172 -2.97 -1.33 6.49
C GLY A 172 -1.53 -1.69 6.08
N SER A 173 -0.55 -1.21 6.86
CA SER A 173 0.88 -1.50 6.66
C SER A 173 1.45 -1.17 5.27
N GLY A 174 0.77 -0.29 4.50
CA GLY A 174 1.15 0.08 3.14
C GLY A 174 0.57 -0.83 2.04
N PHE A 175 -0.28 -1.79 2.37
CA PHE A 175 -0.88 -2.71 1.40
C PHE A 175 -2.21 -2.18 0.86
N TYR A 176 -2.29 -1.98 -0.44
CA TYR A 176 -3.48 -1.62 -1.17
C TYR A 176 -3.88 -2.78 -2.09
N GLY A 177 -5.12 -3.24 -1.97
CA GLY A 177 -5.64 -4.41 -2.67
C GLY A 177 -5.35 -5.73 -1.97
N ALA A 178 -6.23 -6.70 -2.24
CA ALA A 178 -6.26 -8.01 -1.58
C ALA A 178 -5.00 -8.84 -1.85
N GLU A 179 -4.48 -8.82 -3.08
CA GLU A 179 -3.29 -9.58 -3.46
C GLU A 179 -2.04 -9.07 -2.71
N ALA A 180 -1.85 -7.73 -2.69
CA ALA A 180 -0.72 -7.14 -1.97
C ALA A 180 -0.81 -7.41 -0.45
N ALA A 181 -2.03 -7.38 0.11
CA ALA A 181 -2.26 -7.70 1.51
C ALA A 181 -2.04 -9.19 1.81
N ALA A 182 -2.48 -10.09 0.94
CA ALA A 182 -2.25 -11.54 1.07
C ALA A 182 -0.77 -11.88 1.07
N GLN A 183 -0.03 -11.36 0.12
CA GLN A 183 1.42 -11.55 0.04
C GLN A 183 2.15 -10.91 1.22
N GLY A 184 1.75 -9.69 1.60
CA GLY A 184 2.39 -8.94 2.67
C GLY A 184 2.17 -9.53 4.06
N TYR A 185 0.96 -9.96 4.37
CA TYR A 185 0.64 -10.51 5.69
C TYR A 185 0.87 -12.02 5.79
N PHE A 186 0.60 -12.77 4.73
CA PHE A 186 0.56 -14.24 4.79
C PHE A 186 1.57 -14.93 3.87
N GLY A 187 2.28 -14.18 3.01
CA GLY A 187 3.25 -14.76 2.06
C GLY A 187 2.61 -15.66 0.99
N LYS A 188 1.33 -15.44 0.67
CA LYS A 188 0.53 -16.24 -0.28
C LYS A 188 -0.16 -15.34 -1.30
N ASN A 189 -0.56 -15.91 -2.43
CA ASN A 189 -1.50 -15.22 -3.32
C ASN A 189 -2.89 -15.16 -2.69
N ALA A 190 -3.71 -14.18 -3.08
CA ALA A 190 -5.05 -14.02 -2.54
C ALA A 190 -5.92 -15.27 -2.70
N ILE A 191 -5.81 -15.97 -3.83
CA ILE A 191 -6.57 -17.20 -4.12
C ILE A 191 -6.28 -18.33 -3.13
N ASP A 192 -5.10 -18.35 -2.49
CA ASP A 192 -4.63 -19.41 -1.59
C ASP A 192 -4.93 -19.11 -0.10
N LEU A 193 -5.68 -18.01 0.19
CA LEU A 193 -6.03 -17.66 1.55
C LEU A 193 -7.03 -18.61 2.17
N THR A 194 -6.84 -18.94 3.46
CA THR A 194 -7.84 -19.66 4.26
C THR A 194 -9.02 -18.77 4.61
N ILE A 195 -10.13 -19.36 5.06
CA ILE A 195 -11.32 -18.61 5.53
C ILE A 195 -10.93 -17.63 6.66
N GLY A 196 -10.12 -18.05 7.63
CA GLY A 196 -9.65 -17.20 8.71
C GLY A 196 -8.74 -16.05 8.24
N GLN A 197 -7.91 -16.29 7.23
CA GLN A 197 -7.09 -15.24 6.61
C GLN A 197 -7.96 -14.23 5.84
N CYS A 198 -8.97 -14.71 5.11
CA CYS A 198 -9.96 -13.85 4.45
C CYS A 198 -10.73 -12.99 5.47
N ALA A 199 -11.20 -13.59 6.56
CA ALA A 199 -11.87 -12.88 7.64
C ALA A 199 -10.96 -11.88 8.35
N THR A 200 -9.65 -12.20 8.47
CA THR A 200 -8.65 -11.27 8.99
C THR A 200 -8.58 -10.03 8.09
N LEU A 201 -8.37 -10.19 6.78
CA LEU A 201 -8.32 -9.05 5.86
C LEU A 201 -9.59 -8.21 5.93
N ALA A 202 -10.78 -8.83 5.90
CA ALA A 202 -12.04 -8.09 6.01
C ALA A 202 -12.16 -7.34 7.35
N GLY A 203 -11.65 -7.91 8.43
CA GLY A 203 -11.62 -7.29 9.75
C GLY A 203 -10.73 -6.05 9.85
N LEU A 204 -9.69 -5.95 9.00
CA LEU A 204 -8.81 -4.77 8.96
C LEU A 204 -9.51 -3.54 8.40
N LEU A 205 -10.50 -3.68 7.52
CA LEU A 205 -11.10 -2.57 6.76
C LEU A 205 -11.64 -1.45 7.63
N LYS A 206 -12.15 -1.79 8.81
CA LYS A 206 -12.67 -0.82 9.79
C LYS A 206 -11.60 0.13 10.31
N SER A 207 -10.38 -0.35 10.55
CA SER A 207 -9.27 0.45 11.09
C SER A 207 -7.91 -0.17 10.72
N PRO A 208 -7.48 -0.06 9.44
CA PRO A 208 -6.42 -0.89 8.87
C PRO A 208 -5.07 -0.80 9.59
N ASN A 209 -4.67 0.39 10.03
CA ASN A 209 -3.40 0.57 10.73
C ASN A 209 -3.46 0.12 12.20
N ALA A 210 -4.58 0.40 12.90
CA ALA A 210 -4.75 0.07 14.31
C ALA A 210 -4.96 -1.44 14.54
N LEU A 211 -5.55 -2.13 13.55
CA LEU A 211 -5.81 -3.57 13.59
C LEU A 211 -4.77 -4.39 12.81
N SER A 212 -3.71 -3.76 12.28
CA SER A 212 -2.66 -4.47 11.56
C SER A 212 -2.08 -5.61 12.40
N PRO A 213 -2.07 -6.86 11.90
CA PRO A 213 -1.56 -8.00 12.66
C PRO A 213 -0.06 -7.93 12.97
N PHE A 214 0.70 -7.08 12.28
CA PHE A 214 2.09 -6.81 12.61
C PHE A 214 2.26 -5.98 13.88
N ASN A 215 1.32 -5.10 14.19
CA ASN A 215 1.41 -4.15 15.31
C ASN A 215 0.46 -4.50 16.45
N ASN A 216 -0.66 -5.15 16.15
CA ASN A 216 -1.74 -5.47 17.10
C ASN A 216 -2.36 -6.83 16.78
N PRO A 217 -1.65 -7.95 16.99
CA PRO A 217 -2.13 -9.29 16.67
C PRO A 217 -3.41 -9.66 17.44
N GLU A 218 -3.54 -9.26 18.71
CA GLU A 218 -4.73 -9.54 19.51
C GLU A 218 -5.97 -8.79 18.99
N GLY A 219 -5.83 -7.50 18.67
CA GLY A 219 -6.91 -6.72 18.06
C GLY A 219 -7.31 -7.26 16.69
N SER A 220 -6.32 -7.72 15.90
CA SER A 220 -6.55 -8.35 14.61
C SER A 220 -7.33 -9.66 14.77
N LYS A 221 -6.93 -10.52 15.72
CA LYS A 221 -7.63 -11.77 16.03
C LYS A 221 -9.07 -11.50 16.46
N SER A 222 -9.28 -10.58 17.38
CA SER A 222 -10.63 -10.21 17.84
C SER A 222 -11.50 -9.71 16.68
N SER A 223 -10.94 -8.91 15.77
CA SER A 223 -11.67 -8.41 14.59
C SER A 223 -12.00 -9.53 13.60
N ARG A 224 -11.06 -10.47 13.36
CA ARG A 224 -11.28 -11.68 12.56
C ARG A 224 -12.46 -12.48 13.11
N ASP A 225 -12.47 -12.74 14.42
CA ASP A 225 -13.47 -13.59 15.07
C ASP A 225 -14.87 -12.97 14.97
N ILE A 226 -14.98 -11.63 15.03
CA ILE A 226 -16.23 -10.90 14.76
C ILE A 226 -16.70 -11.11 13.30
N VAL A 227 -15.79 -11.08 12.33
CA VAL A 227 -16.14 -11.32 10.92
C VAL A 227 -16.57 -12.78 10.72
N LEU A 228 -15.83 -13.75 11.28
CA LEU A 228 -16.19 -15.18 11.23
C LEU A 228 -17.58 -15.43 11.83
N GLN A 229 -17.91 -14.78 12.95
CA GLN A 229 -19.23 -14.87 13.54
C GLN A 229 -20.32 -14.36 12.58
N LYS A 230 -20.12 -13.22 11.95
CA LYS A 230 -21.06 -12.67 10.96
C LYS A 230 -21.19 -13.57 9.73
N MET A 231 -20.09 -14.12 9.22
CA MET A 231 -20.10 -15.08 8.11
C MET A 231 -20.95 -16.31 8.44
N ARG A 232 -20.84 -16.82 9.66
CA ARG A 232 -21.68 -17.93 10.15
C ARG A 232 -23.15 -17.52 10.26
N GLU A 233 -23.44 -16.35 10.81
CA GLU A 233 -24.82 -15.84 10.95
C GLU A 233 -25.51 -15.65 9.60
N LEU A 234 -24.74 -15.27 8.56
CA LEU A 234 -25.21 -15.15 7.19
C LEU A 234 -25.20 -16.46 6.40
N GLY A 235 -24.71 -17.56 6.99
CA GLY A 235 -24.70 -18.87 6.37
C GLY A 235 -23.58 -19.11 5.35
N PHE A 236 -22.57 -18.25 5.31
CA PHE A 236 -21.41 -18.41 4.40
C PHE A 236 -20.44 -19.48 4.89
N ILE A 237 -20.38 -19.73 6.19
CA ILE A 237 -19.56 -20.79 6.79
C ILE A 237 -20.40 -21.64 7.77
N SER A 238 -20.03 -22.90 7.90
CA SER A 238 -20.63 -23.84 8.84
C SER A 238 -20.16 -23.58 10.29
N ARG A 239 -20.87 -24.18 11.26
CA ARG A 239 -20.44 -24.13 12.67
C ARG A 239 -19.08 -24.79 12.90
N LYS A 240 -18.75 -25.81 12.11
CA LYS A 240 -17.47 -26.54 12.20
C LYS A 240 -16.33 -25.62 11.72
N GLU A 241 -16.46 -25.02 10.52
CA GLU A 241 -15.47 -24.08 9.98
C GLU A 241 -15.27 -22.88 10.91
N PHE A 242 -16.37 -22.34 11.48
CA PHE A 242 -16.26 -21.25 12.45
C PHE A 242 -15.41 -21.64 13.67
N ALA A 243 -15.62 -22.82 14.24
CA ALA A 243 -14.87 -23.28 15.40
C ALA A 243 -13.39 -23.50 15.05
N GLU A 244 -13.10 -24.19 13.95
CA GLU A 244 -11.74 -24.45 13.48
C GLU A 244 -10.96 -23.17 13.21
N GLU A 245 -11.57 -22.19 12.52
CA GLU A 245 -10.89 -20.95 12.14
C GLU A 245 -10.74 -19.96 13.31
N THR A 246 -11.64 -19.99 14.30
CA THR A 246 -11.52 -19.18 15.53
C THR A 246 -10.34 -19.66 16.41
N GLU A 247 -10.11 -20.98 16.47
CA GLU A 247 -8.99 -21.56 17.21
C GLU A 247 -7.65 -21.41 16.46
N SER A 248 -7.69 -21.27 15.14
CA SER A 248 -6.50 -21.17 14.32
C SER A 248 -5.68 -19.90 14.64
N SER A 249 -4.37 -19.99 14.45
CA SER A 249 -3.50 -18.80 14.47
C SER A 249 -3.80 -17.89 13.29
N LEU A 250 -3.41 -16.61 13.37
CA LEU A 250 -3.55 -15.69 12.23
C LEU A 250 -2.71 -16.09 11.00
N GLY A 251 -1.67 -16.91 11.19
CA GLY A 251 -0.80 -17.38 10.12
C GLY A 251 0.02 -16.25 9.47
N VAL A 252 0.28 -15.18 10.21
CA VAL A 252 1.03 -14.01 9.73
C VAL A 252 2.51 -14.36 9.62
N VAL A 253 3.09 -14.08 8.45
CA VAL A 253 4.53 -14.24 8.25
C VAL A 253 5.30 -13.10 8.89
N LYS A 254 6.56 -13.37 9.28
CA LYS A 254 7.44 -12.30 9.75
C LYS A 254 7.49 -11.22 8.68
N ARG A 255 7.29 -9.96 9.09
CA ARG A 255 7.42 -8.83 8.19
C ARG A 255 8.82 -8.84 7.57
N THR A 256 8.96 -9.53 6.47
CA THR A 256 10.05 -9.33 5.55
C THR A 256 9.64 -8.17 4.68
N ASN A 257 10.37 -7.07 4.72
CA ASN A 257 10.22 -6.07 3.68
C ASN A 257 10.87 -6.71 2.42
N PRO A 258 10.11 -7.33 1.51
CA PRO A 258 10.70 -8.00 0.35
C PRO A 258 11.39 -6.97 -0.55
N PHE A 259 11.05 -5.70 -0.36
CA PHE A 259 11.59 -4.56 -1.07
C PHE A 259 12.24 -3.64 -0.03
N LYS A 260 13.37 -4.07 0.56
CA LYS A 260 14.26 -3.10 1.21
C LYS A 260 14.61 -2.07 0.15
N THR A 261 13.99 -0.88 0.24
CA THR A 261 14.50 0.28 -0.48
C THR A 261 15.96 0.42 -0.11
N GLY A 262 16.82 0.17 -1.08
CA GLY A 262 18.26 0.29 -0.96
C GLY A 262 18.76 1.39 -1.87
N TYR A 263 20.03 1.72 -1.76
CA TYR A 263 20.66 2.75 -2.59
C TYR A 263 20.51 2.49 -4.09
N ALA A 264 20.63 1.24 -4.52
CA ALA A 264 20.46 0.85 -5.91
C ALA A 264 19.01 1.07 -6.40
N GLN A 265 18.03 0.65 -5.63
CA GLN A 265 16.60 0.83 -5.99
C GLN A 265 16.22 2.32 -6.03
N GLU A 266 16.71 3.12 -5.08
CA GLU A 266 16.43 4.56 -5.07
C GLU A 266 17.07 5.26 -6.28
N LEU A 267 18.30 4.87 -6.66
CA LEU A 267 18.92 5.39 -7.88
C LEU A 267 18.10 5.05 -9.12
N ILE A 268 17.64 3.81 -9.25
CA ILE A 268 16.78 3.38 -10.36
C ILE A 268 15.48 4.18 -10.35
N ARG A 269 14.84 4.33 -9.19
CA ARG A 269 13.61 5.13 -9.05
C ARG A 269 13.80 6.56 -9.57
N GLN A 270 14.89 7.21 -9.19
CA GLN A 270 15.22 8.56 -9.66
C GLN A 270 15.47 8.62 -11.17
N GLN A 271 16.16 7.63 -11.73
CA GLN A 271 16.38 7.53 -13.18
C GLN A 271 15.07 7.33 -13.95
N VAL A 272 14.18 6.47 -13.46
CA VAL A 272 12.86 6.21 -14.06
C VAL A 272 11.98 7.47 -13.98
N ILE A 273 11.97 8.16 -12.86
CA ILE A 273 11.25 9.44 -12.72
C ILE A 273 11.80 10.49 -13.70
N LYS A 274 13.10 10.57 -13.84
CA LYS A 274 13.74 11.49 -14.78
C LYS A 274 13.39 11.18 -16.24
N ALA A 275 13.25 9.90 -16.59
CA ALA A 275 12.93 9.45 -17.95
C ALA A 275 11.44 9.58 -18.30
N LEU A 276 10.54 9.21 -17.39
CA LEU A 276 9.10 9.09 -17.64
C LEU A 276 8.25 10.21 -17.02
N GLY A 277 8.80 10.96 -16.08
CA GLY A 277 8.05 11.86 -15.17
C GLY A 277 7.47 11.09 -13.98
N PHE A 278 7.15 11.83 -12.91
CA PHE A 278 6.75 11.25 -11.61
C PHE A 278 5.48 10.38 -11.71
N GLU A 279 4.41 10.90 -12.32
CA GLU A 279 3.13 10.21 -12.42
C GLU A 279 3.25 8.87 -13.17
N ARG A 280 3.89 8.88 -14.34
CA ARG A 280 4.10 7.66 -15.13
C ARG A 280 4.99 6.65 -14.45
N ALA A 281 6.09 7.10 -13.85
CA ALA A 281 7.03 6.21 -13.14
C ALA A 281 6.35 5.45 -12.00
N MET A 282 5.44 6.12 -11.28
CA MET A 282 4.81 5.58 -10.07
C MET A 282 3.59 4.71 -10.36
N ASN A 283 2.81 5.06 -11.39
CA ASN A 283 1.48 4.52 -11.60
C ASN A 283 1.35 3.72 -12.91
N GLY A 284 2.39 3.73 -13.74
CA GLY A 284 2.31 3.21 -15.11
C GLY A 284 2.47 1.70 -15.27
N GLY A 285 2.75 0.96 -14.20
CA GLY A 285 2.86 -0.49 -14.24
C GLY A 285 3.94 -1.03 -15.18
N TYR A 286 5.06 -0.29 -15.32
CA TYR A 286 6.12 -0.64 -16.25
C TYR A 286 6.91 -1.86 -15.80
N ARG A 287 7.34 -2.68 -16.76
CA ARG A 287 8.45 -3.59 -16.60
C ARG A 287 9.76 -2.80 -16.78
N ILE A 288 10.59 -2.78 -15.76
CA ILE A 288 11.86 -2.03 -15.76
C ILE A 288 13.00 -3.02 -15.65
N ASP A 289 13.64 -3.31 -16.78
CA ASP A 289 14.81 -4.17 -16.84
C ASP A 289 16.06 -3.33 -16.53
N THR A 290 16.90 -3.84 -15.62
CA THR A 290 18.11 -3.16 -15.16
C THR A 290 19.36 -3.97 -15.45
N THR A 291 20.52 -3.35 -15.30
CA THR A 291 21.83 -4.03 -15.41
C THR A 291 22.24 -4.70 -14.10
N LEU A 292 21.49 -4.52 -13.00
CA LEU A 292 21.86 -5.12 -11.71
C LEU A 292 21.85 -6.64 -11.77
N ASP A 293 22.80 -7.22 -11.04
CA ASP A 293 22.85 -8.64 -10.71
C ASP A 293 22.50 -8.78 -9.23
N ILE A 294 21.33 -9.37 -8.94
CA ILE A 294 20.82 -9.41 -7.56
C ILE A 294 21.69 -10.23 -6.61
N ASP A 295 22.37 -11.25 -7.11
CA ASP A 295 23.26 -12.07 -6.28
C ASP A 295 24.54 -11.32 -5.97
N LEU A 296 25.11 -10.61 -6.96
CA LEU A 296 26.26 -9.74 -6.75
C LEU A 296 25.89 -8.54 -5.85
N GLN A 297 24.70 -7.98 -5.99
CA GLN A 297 24.20 -6.91 -5.10
C GLN A 297 24.17 -7.38 -3.65
N ARG A 298 23.59 -8.55 -3.38
CA ARG A 298 23.55 -9.14 -2.02
C ARG A 298 24.95 -9.44 -1.48
N ALA A 299 25.83 -9.96 -2.32
CA ALA A 299 27.21 -10.22 -1.95
C ALA A 299 27.95 -8.92 -1.59
N ALA A 300 27.78 -7.86 -2.38
CA ALA A 300 28.38 -6.55 -2.13
C ALA A 300 27.84 -5.91 -0.84
N GLU A 301 26.54 -5.98 -0.59
CA GLU A 301 25.93 -5.51 0.66
C GLU A 301 26.48 -6.25 1.87
N LYS A 302 26.55 -7.59 1.79
CA LYS A 302 27.10 -8.43 2.87
C LYS A 302 28.58 -8.13 3.11
N ALA A 303 29.42 -8.12 2.08
CA ALA A 303 30.83 -7.84 2.19
C ALA A 303 31.10 -6.44 2.78
N THR A 304 30.33 -5.44 2.36
CA THR A 304 30.40 -4.08 2.92
C THR A 304 30.09 -4.10 4.43
N GLN A 305 29.02 -4.78 4.86
CA GLN A 305 28.67 -4.88 6.28
C GLN A 305 29.73 -5.62 7.10
N ASP A 306 30.18 -6.77 6.62
CA ASP A 306 31.18 -7.60 7.31
C ASP A 306 32.52 -6.83 7.48
N THR A 307 32.98 -6.17 6.43
CA THR A 307 34.19 -5.36 6.47
C THR A 307 34.08 -4.16 7.42
N LEU A 308 32.95 -3.47 7.42
CA LEU A 308 32.73 -2.34 8.33
C LEU A 308 32.71 -2.79 9.81
N LEU A 309 32.10 -3.95 10.09
CA LEU A 309 32.12 -4.55 11.44
C LEU A 309 33.51 -4.95 11.86
N GLU A 310 34.31 -5.55 10.95
CA GLU A 310 35.72 -5.88 11.22
C GLU A 310 36.52 -4.64 11.55
N VAL A 311 36.39 -3.56 10.76
CA VAL A 311 37.10 -2.30 11.01
C VAL A 311 36.71 -1.69 12.37
N GLU A 312 35.42 -1.69 12.72
CA GLU A 312 34.96 -1.19 14.02
C GLU A 312 35.44 -2.03 15.20
N SER A 313 35.77 -3.31 14.98
CA SER A 313 36.31 -4.21 16.00
C SER A 313 37.81 -4.12 16.21
N ARG A 314 38.53 -3.41 15.37
CA ARG A 314 40.00 -3.31 15.45
C ARG A 314 40.45 -2.55 16.71
N SER A 315 41.53 -3.02 17.29
CA SER A 315 42.20 -2.30 18.40
C SER A 315 42.59 -0.89 17.95
N GLY A 316 42.19 0.12 18.76
CA GLY A 316 42.45 1.52 18.44
C GLY A 316 41.38 2.21 17.59
N TYR A 317 40.28 1.55 17.22
CA TYR A 317 39.14 2.22 16.64
C TYR A 317 38.44 3.13 17.71
N ASN A 318 38.47 4.43 17.47
CA ASN A 318 38.04 5.43 18.46
C ASN A 318 36.94 6.37 17.90
N HIS A 319 35.97 5.78 17.18
CA HIS A 319 34.84 6.50 16.61
C HIS A 319 33.54 5.79 16.98
N PRO A 320 32.38 6.47 16.93
CA PRO A 320 31.09 5.84 17.18
C PRO A 320 30.85 4.62 16.26
N THR A 321 30.39 3.53 16.84
CA THR A 321 30.09 2.31 16.12
C THR A 321 28.61 2.25 15.69
N PHE A 322 28.32 1.41 14.70
CA PHE A 322 26.94 1.16 14.29
C PHE A 322 26.09 0.49 15.39
N ALA A 323 26.72 -0.36 16.20
CA ALA A 323 26.07 -1.03 17.31
C ALA A 323 25.60 -0.02 18.37
N GLU A 324 26.47 0.95 18.76
CA GLU A 324 26.13 2.02 19.70
C GLU A 324 25.01 2.92 19.17
N TYR A 325 25.08 3.30 17.87
CA TYR A 325 24.01 4.08 17.24
C TYR A 325 22.68 3.34 17.30
N ARG A 326 22.64 2.05 16.92
CA ARG A 326 21.42 1.23 16.98
C ARG A 326 20.87 1.08 18.38
N ALA A 327 21.72 0.89 19.39
CA ALA A 327 21.29 0.81 20.80
C ALA A 327 20.63 2.12 21.26
N THR A 328 21.19 3.26 20.84
CA THR A 328 20.66 4.59 21.20
C THR A 328 19.34 4.89 20.48
N THR A 329 19.18 4.45 19.23
CA THR A 329 18.02 4.79 18.41
C THR A 329 16.88 3.76 18.45
N ALA A 330 17.12 2.55 18.97
CA ALA A 330 16.14 1.45 18.95
C ALA A 330 14.78 1.83 19.58
N LYS A 331 14.80 2.49 20.74
CA LYS A 331 13.58 2.94 21.41
C LYS A 331 12.87 4.04 20.64
N LEU A 332 13.62 4.95 20.03
CA LEU A 332 13.09 6.04 19.23
C LEU A 332 12.42 5.50 17.93
N GLU A 333 13.06 4.51 17.29
CA GLU A 333 12.47 3.81 16.13
C GLU A 333 11.15 3.12 16.49
N GLU A 334 11.10 2.48 17.66
CA GLU A 334 9.88 1.82 18.15
C GLU A 334 8.75 2.83 18.39
N ASP A 335 9.03 3.97 19.01
CA ASP A 335 8.03 5.01 19.29
C ASP A 335 7.55 5.71 17.99
N ILE A 336 8.43 5.94 17.03
CA ILE A 336 8.08 6.46 15.70
C ILE A 336 7.19 5.45 14.97
N ASN A 337 7.56 4.16 14.96
CA ASN A 337 6.79 3.10 14.29
C ASN A 337 5.40 2.91 14.91
N ARG A 338 5.25 3.17 16.21
CA ARG A 338 3.96 3.17 16.91
C ARG A 338 3.14 4.45 16.70
N GLY A 339 3.66 5.42 15.95
CA GLY A 339 2.99 6.71 15.70
C GLY A 339 2.90 7.63 16.92
N LYS A 340 3.70 7.38 17.96
CA LYS A 340 3.68 8.17 19.19
C LYS A 340 4.44 9.49 19.08
N MET A 341 5.42 9.57 18.20
CA MET A 341 6.29 10.75 18.02
C MET A 341 6.66 10.95 16.57
N SER A 342 6.73 12.21 16.14
CA SER A 342 7.37 12.64 14.89
C SER A 342 8.69 13.30 15.25
N VAL A 343 9.75 12.52 15.41
CA VAL A 343 11.08 13.01 15.76
C VAL A 343 12.05 12.66 14.64
N LYS A 344 12.88 13.61 14.28
CA LYS A 344 13.97 13.37 13.33
C LYS A 344 15.03 12.48 13.99
N MET A 345 15.35 11.36 13.33
CA MET A 345 16.43 10.48 13.77
C MET A 345 17.76 11.26 13.85
N PRO A 346 18.61 10.97 14.87
CA PRO A 346 19.91 11.58 14.96
C PRO A 346 20.77 11.25 13.74
N GLU A 347 21.65 12.18 13.35
CA GLU A 347 22.56 11.96 12.23
C GLU A 347 23.50 10.78 12.50
N PRO A 348 23.61 9.80 11.56
CA PRO A 348 24.49 8.65 11.74
C PRO A 348 25.97 9.05 11.65
N LYS A 349 26.70 8.94 12.77
CA LYS A 349 28.14 9.27 12.88
C LYS A 349 29.06 8.05 12.81
N TYR A 350 28.51 6.86 12.63
CA TYR A 350 29.26 5.62 12.46
C TYR A 350 29.94 5.52 11.09
N LEU A 351 30.90 4.60 10.97
CA LEU A 351 31.66 4.36 9.74
C LEU A 351 30.74 4.01 8.55
N GLN A 352 30.99 4.67 7.43
CA GLN A 352 30.27 4.51 6.18
C GLN A 352 31.21 4.06 5.07
N SER A 353 30.69 3.34 4.09
CA SER A 353 31.40 2.92 2.89
C SER A 353 30.51 2.98 1.67
N ALA A 354 31.08 2.97 0.48
CA ALA A 354 30.38 2.81 -0.78
C ALA A 354 31.10 1.79 -1.65
N THR A 355 30.34 0.97 -2.36
CA THR A 355 30.86 -0.05 -3.27
C THR A 355 30.07 -0.01 -4.58
N ILE A 356 30.80 -0.03 -5.71
CA ILE A 356 30.22 -0.15 -7.05
C ILE A 356 30.94 -1.30 -7.76
N ALA A 357 30.16 -2.20 -8.36
CA ALA A 357 30.64 -3.17 -9.32
C ALA A 357 30.06 -2.84 -10.70
N ALA A 358 30.91 -2.76 -11.71
CA ALA A 358 30.51 -2.46 -13.08
C ALA A 358 31.02 -3.53 -14.03
N ASP A 359 30.26 -3.77 -15.08
CA ASP A 359 30.64 -4.61 -16.21
C ASP A 359 31.59 -3.81 -17.10
N ASN A 360 32.84 -4.27 -17.25
CA ASN A 360 33.84 -3.57 -18.04
C ASN A 360 33.53 -3.53 -19.55
N ALA A 361 32.73 -4.46 -20.06
CA ALA A 361 32.41 -4.52 -21.47
C ALA A 361 31.27 -3.55 -21.84
N THR A 362 30.28 -3.40 -20.95
CA THR A 362 29.06 -2.61 -21.22
C THR A 362 29.02 -1.29 -20.45
N GLY A 363 29.80 -1.15 -19.39
CA GLY A 363 29.73 -0.04 -18.43
C GLY A 363 28.51 -0.11 -17.51
N GLY A 364 27.72 -1.18 -17.58
CA GLY A 364 26.52 -1.38 -16.76
C GLY A 364 26.86 -1.59 -15.29
N ILE A 365 26.11 -0.96 -14.39
CA ILE A 365 26.26 -1.15 -12.93
C ILE A 365 25.64 -2.50 -12.57
N LEU A 366 26.44 -3.42 -12.05
CA LEU A 366 26.00 -4.75 -11.60
C LEU A 366 25.61 -4.76 -10.12
N ALA A 367 26.27 -3.96 -9.28
CA ALA A 367 25.93 -3.79 -7.88
C ALA A 367 26.29 -2.39 -7.40
N LEU A 368 25.49 -1.84 -6.48
CA LEU A 368 25.69 -0.52 -5.92
C LEU A 368 25.29 -0.48 -4.44
N VAL A 369 26.25 -0.18 -3.57
CA VAL A 369 26.06 0.07 -2.14
C VAL A 369 26.51 1.50 -1.85
N GLY A 370 25.59 2.38 -1.48
CA GLY A 370 25.86 3.80 -1.28
C GLY A 370 26.11 4.21 0.18
N GLY A 371 26.04 3.27 1.10
CA GLY A 371 26.22 3.47 2.54
C GLY A 371 25.89 2.21 3.33
N ARG A 372 25.99 2.29 4.65
CA ARG A 372 25.81 1.14 5.54
C ARG A 372 24.33 0.75 5.75
N ASP A 373 23.46 1.72 5.99
CA ASP A 373 22.01 1.48 6.14
C ASP A 373 21.22 2.65 5.55
N PHE A 374 20.49 2.37 4.48
CA PHE A 374 19.68 3.35 3.76
C PHE A 374 18.60 3.99 4.63
N ARG A 375 18.06 3.26 5.61
CA ARG A 375 17.01 3.77 6.53
C ARG A 375 17.52 4.89 7.44
N HIS A 376 18.81 4.87 7.77
CA HIS A 376 19.44 5.87 8.63
C HIS A 376 20.09 7.00 7.84
N SER A 377 20.54 6.74 6.62
CA SER A 377 21.16 7.72 5.74
C SER A 377 20.83 7.41 4.29
N GLU A 378 19.97 8.23 3.70
CA GLU A 378 19.60 8.14 2.28
C GLU A 378 20.68 8.70 1.35
N TYR A 379 21.70 9.37 1.92
CA TYR A 379 22.81 9.92 1.15
C TYR A 379 23.62 8.82 0.48
N ASN A 380 23.49 8.75 -0.84
CA ASN A 380 24.17 7.74 -1.67
C ASN A 380 25.60 8.18 -1.98
N ARG A 381 26.57 7.71 -1.20
CA ARG A 381 27.99 8.08 -1.32
C ARG A 381 28.63 7.61 -2.61
N ALA A 382 28.04 6.59 -3.25
CA ALA A 382 28.54 6.06 -4.51
C ALA A 382 28.31 7.02 -5.70
N VAL A 383 27.22 7.83 -5.67
CA VAL A 383 26.83 8.71 -6.78
C VAL A 383 26.69 10.18 -6.40
N GLN A 384 26.49 10.50 -5.12
CA GLN A 384 26.35 11.88 -4.62
C GLN A 384 27.62 12.37 -3.91
N GLY A 385 28.50 11.44 -3.51
CA GLY A 385 29.73 11.76 -2.82
C GLY A 385 30.70 12.49 -3.72
N THR A 386 31.12 13.68 -3.30
CA THR A 386 32.16 14.43 -3.98
C THR A 386 33.48 14.24 -3.25
N ARG A 387 34.49 13.67 -3.94
CA ARG A 387 35.82 13.46 -3.45
C ARG A 387 36.85 13.90 -4.48
N ALA A 388 38.00 14.40 -4.01
CA ALA A 388 39.11 14.68 -4.92
C ALA A 388 39.58 13.36 -5.58
N ALA A 389 39.71 13.38 -6.90
CA ALA A 389 40.11 12.20 -7.66
C ALA A 389 41.53 11.70 -7.29
N GLY A 390 42.41 12.60 -6.87
CA GLY A 390 43.78 12.23 -6.49
C GLY A 390 44.49 11.44 -7.59
N THR A 391 45.19 10.42 -7.20
CA THR A 391 45.93 9.54 -8.12
C THR A 391 45.02 8.69 -9.02
N ALA A 392 43.74 8.54 -8.71
CA ALA A 392 42.78 7.86 -9.59
C ALA A 392 42.59 8.57 -10.94
N PHE A 393 42.94 9.87 -11.04
CA PHE A 393 42.91 10.62 -12.28
C PHE A 393 44.17 10.40 -13.15
N THR A 394 45.24 9.88 -12.59
CA THR A 394 46.53 9.69 -13.27
C THR A 394 46.41 8.86 -14.57
N PRO A 395 45.68 7.72 -14.64
CA PRO A 395 45.51 6.96 -15.88
C PRO A 395 44.93 7.81 -17.03
N PHE A 396 44.02 8.70 -16.72
CA PHE A 396 43.38 9.58 -17.75
C PHE A 396 44.40 10.61 -18.26
N VAL A 397 45.24 11.15 -17.40
CA VAL A 397 46.31 12.05 -17.80
C VAL A 397 47.31 11.35 -18.72
N TYR A 398 47.75 10.14 -18.36
CA TYR A 398 48.65 9.35 -19.20
C TYR A 398 47.98 8.96 -20.52
N THR A 399 46.76 8.53 -20.52
CA THR A 399 46.01 8.20 -21.75
C THR A 399 45.93 9.42 -22.69
N ALA A 400 45.62 10.60 -22.17
CA ALA A 400 45.60 11.84 -22.94
C ALA A 400 46.98 12.20 -23.49
N ALA A 401 48.03 12.04 -22.69
CA ALA A 401 49.42 12.27 -23.11
C ALA A 401 49.85 11.32 -24.24
N TYR A 402 49.52 10.03 -24.12
CA TYR A 402 49.82 9.04 -25.17
C TYR A 402 49.02 9.31 -26.45
N ALA A 403 47.75 9.68 -26.35
CA ALA A 403 46.96 10.09 -27.49
C ALA A 403 47.51 11.36 -28.17
N ALA A 404 48.17 12.23 -27.43
CA ALA A 404 48.87 13.40 -27.95
C ALA A 404 50.30 13.08 -28.48
N GLY A 405 50.70 11.83 -28.54
CA GLY A 405 51.96 11.38 -29.10
C GLY A 405 53.16 11.35 -28.13
N VAL A 406 52.89 11.49 -26.82
CA VAL A 406 53.99 11.35 -25.80
C VAL A 406 54.35 9.87 -25.68
N PHE A 407 55.62 9.56 -25.81
CA PHE A 407 56.10 8.17 -25.72
C PHE A 407 56.20 7.73 -24.23
N PRO A 408 55.74 6.51 -23.87
CA PRO A 408 55.75 6.04 -22.48
C PRO A 408 57.10 6.03 -21.76
N GLY A 409 58.20 6.03 -22.44
CA GLY A 409 59.54 6.07 -21.89
C GLY A 409 60.21 7.46 -21.96
N GLU A 410 59.50 8.51 -22.36
CA GLU A 410 60.07 9.85 -22.51
C GLU A 410 60.28 10.51 -21.15
N LEU A 411 61.56 10.80 -20.83
CA LEU A 411 61.92 11.60 -19.66
C LEU A 411 61.68 13.08 -19.96
N ARG A 412 60.76 13.70 -19.22
CA ARG A 412 60.56 15.14 -19.24
C ARG A 412 60.99 15.75 -17.91
N SER A 413 61.83 16.77 -18.00
CA SER A 413 62.29 17.58 -16.87
C SER A 413 61.20 18.55 -16.40
#